data_d64712a748eb5914d01faef0e470bb01
#
_entry.id   d64712a748eb5914d01faef0e470bb01
#
_cell.length_a   1.000
_cell.length_b   1.000
_cell.length_c   1.000
_cell.angle_alpha   90.00
_cell.angle_beta   90.00
_cell.angle_gamma   90.00
#
_symmetry.space_group_name_H-M   'P 1'
#
loop_
_entity.id
_entity.type
_entity.pdbx_description
1 polymer ?
#
loop_
_entity_poly.entity_id
_entity_poly.type
_entity_poly.pdbx_seq_one_letter_code
_entity_poly.pdbx_strand_id
1 'polypeptide(L)'
;MQCDSFLARAITMTGNGLKRLVSAPRSRRSFATVTDTDVESARRYCLKQLQTSDYDAHLIHRFIPPPVQDTYAALRALNLELVRLPELVSNPTIGVMRMKFWQESIDKTFAGQPPREPICILLHRGLQQLEQRAGSSSTTKSIKFWVSRLIRTRERHMDNRPFATLASLEDYAEHTYSTIMYATLASIPLRSMHVDHLASHIGKACGIVAVLRGIPILAAPAQPVRSPSGVETPSRNQAILLPLDIMAEEGVKEEEVFRQGPNAPGLQDAIFKVATRANDHLITAREMLKRLKAGQDPGHEFEHQGEGEHQYLEEEESDTSRDIRRGFGTLLEAVPAAQWLLSLEKANFDPFAVKSSGWRLPWGIWQALSKERI
;
A
#
# COMPACT_ATOMS: atom_id res chain seq x y z
N MET A 1 -8.46 0.74 70.92
CA MET A 1 -9.83 0.59 71.44
C MET A 1 -10.55 -0.24 70.39
N GLN A 2 -10.58 -1.45 70.71
CA GLN A 2 -11.64 -2.39 71.09
C GLN A 2 -12.39 -2.88 69.86
N CYS A 3 -12.13 -4.15 69.44
CA CYS A 3 -12.68 -5.43 70.03
C CYS A 3 -14.12 -5.63 69.53
N ASP A 4 -14.63 -6.74 69.10
CA ASP A 4 -14.36 -8.19 69.15
C ASP A 4 -15.47 -8.87 68.36
N SER A 5 -15.15 -9.87 67.60
CA SER A 5 -15.53 -11.29 67.73
C SER A 5 -16.99 -11.64 68.06
N PHE A 6 -17.50 -12.68 67.34
CA PHE A 6 -18.18 -13.90 67.88
C PHE A 6 -18.68 -14.75 66.67
N LEU A 7 -18.03 -15.82 66.27
CA LEU A 7 -18.20 -17.22 66.68
C LEU A 7 -19.60 -17.85 66.43
N ALA A 8 -19.58 -18.74 65.46
CA ALA A 8 -20.09 -20.11 65.39
C ALA A 8 -21.51 -20.45 65.89
N ARG A 9 -22.26 -21.09 65.04
CA ARG A 9 -22.97 -22.34 65.36
C ARG A 9 -23.25 -23.17 64.12
N ALA A 10 -22.73 -24.36 64.14
CA ALA A 10 -23.12 -25.47 63.26
C ALA A 10 -24.42 -26.10 63.76
N ILE A 11 -25.30 -26.51 62.88
CA ILE A 11 -26.17 -27.67 63.05
C ILE A 11 -26.41 -28.34 61.70
N THR A 12 -26.13 -29.62 61.64
CA THR A 12 -26.36 -30.67 60.68
C THR A 12 -27.84 -30.87 60.33
N MET A 13 -28.17 -31.24 59.08
CA MET A 13 -28.73 -32.50 58.66
C MET A 13 -29.40 -32.46 57.30
N THR A 14 -28.92 -33.31 56.40
CA THR A 14 -29.61 -34.23 55.49
C THR A 14 -30.60 -33.72 54.47
N GLY A 15 -30.33 -34.10 53.17
CA GLY A 15 -31.40 -34.23 52.21
C GLY A 15 -30.96 -34.00 50.78
N ASN A 16 -30.69 -35.09 50.07
CA ASN A 16 -30.53 -35.24 48.62
C ASN A 16 -31.17 -34.21 47.70
N GLY A 17 -30.38 -33.71 46.78
CA GLY A 17 -30.84 -32.92 45.66
C GLY A 17 -29.74 -32.46 44.80
N LEU A 18 -29.05 -33.35 44.01
CA LEU A 18 -28.16 -32.93 42.93
C LEU A 18 -28.96 -32.15 41.86
N LYS A 19 -29.09 -30.86 42.05
CA LYS A 19 -29.45 -29.96 40.96
C LYS A 19 -28.21 -29.79 40.06
N ARG A 20 -28.19 -30.45 38.91
CA ARG A 20 -27.30 -30.16 37.81
C ARG A 20 -27.39 -28.66 37.53
N LEU A 21 -26.30 -27.94 37.81
CA LEU A 21 -26.05 -26.61 37.25
C LEU A 21 -25.95 -26.80 35.74
N VAL A 22 -27.03 -26.62 35.05
CA VAL A 22 -27.05 -26.42 33.62
C VAL A 22 -26.31 -25.11 33.39
N SER A 23 -25.04 -25.20 32.96
CA SER A 23 -24.30 -24.06 32.51
C SER A 23 -25.09 -23.40 31.38
N ALA A 24 -25.55 -22.18 31.60
CA ALA A 24 -26.15 -21.37 30.55
C ALA A 24 -25.20 -21.37 29.33
N PRO A 25 -25.69 -21.60 28.10
CA PRO A 25 -24.85 -21.55 26.94
C PRO A 25 -24.24 -20.15 26.90
N ARG A 26 -22.88 -20.08 26.95
CA ARG A 26 -22.17 -18.85 26.65
C ARG A 26 -22.71 -18.36 25.33
N SER A 27 -23.44 -17.26 25.33
CA SER A 27 -23.89 -16.57 24.14
C SER A 27 -22.64 -16.41 23.27
N ARG A 28 -22.53 -17.24 22.23
CA ARG A 28 -21.61 -17.00 21.15
C ARG A 28 -22.06 -15.64 20.61
N ARG A 29 -21.27 -14.59 20.85
CA ARG A 29 -21.44 -13.33 20.14
C ARG A 29 -21.45 -13.71 18.66
N SER A 30 -22.61 -13.73 18.06
CA SER A 30 -22.79 -13.88 16.63
C SER A 30 -22.07 -12.67 16.02
N PHE A 31 -20.92 -12.91 15.41
CA PHE A 31 -20.34 -11.90 14.54
C PHE A 31 -21.38 -11.71 13.44
N ALA A 32 -21.91 -10.49 13.35
CA ALA A 32 -22.89 -10.16 12.32
C ALA A 32 -22.25 -10.44 10.98
N THR A 33 -22.83 -11.35 10.22
CA THR A 33 -22.38 -11.68 8.87
C THR A 33 -22.36 -10.42 8.02
N VAL A 34 -21.26 -10.21 7.29
CA VAL A 34 -21.13 -9.10 6.33
C VAL A 34 -22.21 -9.26 5.26
N THR A 35 -23.05 -8.25 5.09
CA THR A 35 -24.14 -8.25 4.11
C THR A 35 -23.67 -7.68 2.77
N ASP A 36 -24.39 -7.98 1.67
CA ASP A 36 -24.07 -7.39 0.37
C ASP A 36 -24.21 -5.84 0.38
N THR A 37 -25.10 -5.29 1.21
CA THR A 37 -25.23 -3.85 1.41
C THR A 37 -24.00 -3.25 2.10
N ASP A 38 -23.40 -3.97 3.05
CA ASP A 38 -22.14 -3.56 3.68
C ASP A 38 -21.00 -3.53 2.67
N VAL A 39 -20.92 -4.55 1.81
CA VAL A 39 -19.91 -4.65 0.73
C VAL A 39 -20.07 -3.50 -0.25
N GLU A 40 -21.29 -3.19 -0.69
CA GLU A 40 -21.52 -2.09 -1.64
C GLU A 40 -21.19 -0.72 -1.02
N SER A 41 -21.49 -0.54 0.26
CA SER A 41 -21.11 0.65 1.01
C SER A 41 -19.59 0.78 1.14
N ALA A 42 -18.90 -0.34 1.44
CA ALA A 42 -17.45 -0.41 1.52
C ALA A 42 -16.77 -0.11 0.16
N ARG A 43 -17.32 -0.67 -0.93
CA ARG A 43 -16.84 -0.40 -2.30
C ARG A 43 -16.94 1.09 -2.64
N ARG A 44 -18.10 1.71 -2.40
CA ARG A 44 -18.28 3.15 -2.62
C ARG A 44 -17.31 3.99 -1.79
N TYR A 45 -17.07 3.62 -0.53
CA TYR A 45 -16.10 4.29 0.32
C TYR A 45 -14.69 4.21 -0.27
N CYS A 46 -14.19 3.02 -0.58
CA CYS A 46 -12.85 2.84 -1.14
C CYS A 46 -12.68 3.58 -2.46
N LEU A 47 -13.63 3.45 -3.40
CA LEU A 47 -13.56 4.15 -4.69
C LEU A 47 -13.60 5.68 -4.54
N LYS A 48 -14.36 6.19 -3.58
CA LYS A 48 -14.37 7.63 -3.28
C LYS A 48 -13.01 8.08 -2.73
N GLN A 49 -12.38 7.30 -1.85
CA GLN A 49 -11.02 7.58 -1.35
C GLN A 49 -10.02 7.63 -2.51
N LEU A 50 -10.06 6.66 -3.42
CA LEU A 50 -9.20 6.68 -4.61
C LEU A 50 -9.49 7.91 -5.49
N GLN A 51 -10.74 8.19 -5.78
CA GLN A 51 -11.12 9.34 -6.62
C GLN A 51 -10.59 10.68 -6.08
N THR A 52 -10.58 10.84 -4.76
CA THR A 52 -10.17 12.11 -4.12
C THR A 52 -8.68 12.22 -3.86
N SER A 53 -7.98 11.09 -3.67
CA SER A 53 -6.63 11.10 -3.11
C SER A 53 -5.62 10.25 -3.85
N ASP A 54 -6.07 9.37 -4.74
CA ASP A 54 -5.24 8.54 -5.63
C ASP A 54 -5.97 8.39 -6.97
N TYR A 55 -6.10 9.51 -7.67
CA TYR A 55 -6.85 9.56 -8.92
C TYR A 55 -6.26 8.66 -10.00
N ASP A 56 -4.95 8.44 -10.00
CA ASP A 56 -4.26 7.53 -10.89
C ASP A 56 -4.80 6.10 -10.71
N ALA A 57 -4.82 5.60 -9.48
CA ALA A 57 -5.40 4.29 -9.16
C ALA A 57 -6.93 4.23 -9.43
N HIS A 58 -7.66 5.32 -9.21
CA HIS A 58 -9.09 5.36 -9.55
C HIS A 58 -9.34 5.15 -11.05
N LEU A 59 -8.50 5.69 -11.91
CA LEU A 59 -8.59 5.47 -13.35
C LEU A 59 -8.22 4.04 -13.73
N ILE A 60 -7.10 3.53 -13.18
CA ILE A 60 -6.57 2.19 -13.45
C ILE A 60 -7.54 1.10 -12.99
N HIS A 61 -8.24 1.31 -11.86
CA HIS A 61 -9.23 0.37 -11.33
C HIS A 61 -10.20 -0.17 -12.39
N ARG A 62 -10.59 0.64 -13.37
CA ARG A 62 -11.52 0.24 -14.45
C ARG A 62 -10.93 -0.79 -15.40
N PHE A 63 -9.62 -0.92 -15.45
CA PHE A 63 -8.87 -1.83 -16.32
C PHE A 63 -8.36 -3.07 -15.56
N ILE A 64 -8.53 -3.10 -14.25
CA ILE A 64 -8.30 -4.29 -13.44
C ILE A 64 -9.40 -5.32 -13.74
N PRO A 65 -9.06 -6.61 -13.89
CA PRO A 65 -10.06 -7.65 -14.14
C PRO A 65 -11.21 -7.60 -13.10
N PRO A 66 -12.48 -7.66 -13.52
CA PRO A 66 -13.63 -7.46 -12.62
C PRO A 66 -13.58 -8.28 -11.31
N PRO A 67 -13.13 -9.56 -11.30
CA PRO A 67 -13.05 -10.34 -10.07
C PRO A 67 -11.96 -9.87 -9.09
N VAL A 68 -11.09 -8.95 -9.49
CA VAL A 68 -9.95 -8.45 -8.68
C VAL A 68 -10.14 -6.99 -8.28
N GLN A 69 -11.13 -6.30 -8.85
CA GLN A 69 -11.38 -4.88 -8.62
C GLN A 69 -11.58 -4.53 -7.14
N ASP A 70 -12.33 -5.37 -6.41
CA ASP A 70 -12.57 -5.15 -4.98
C ASP A 70 -11.26 -5.27 -4.17
N THR A 71 -10.44 -6.28 -4.47
CA THR A 71 -9.12 -6.44 -3.83
C THR A 71 -8.21 -5.26 -4.14
N TYR A 72 -8.11 -4.85 -5.41
CA TYR A 72 -7.30 -3.69 -5.82
C TYR A 72 -7.74 -2.40 -5.10
N ALA A 73 -9.05 -2.11 -5.10
CA ALA A 73 -9.58 -0.93 -4.44
C ALA A 73 -9.31 -0.93 -2.93
N ALA A 74 -9.46 -2.08 -2.27
CA ALA A 74 -9.17 -2.23 -0.84
C ALA A 74 -7.68 -2.04 -0.53
N LEU A 75 -6.77 -2.65 -1.32
CA LEU A 75 -5.32 -2.52 -1.14
C LEU A 75 -4.84 -1.08 -1.34
N ARG A 76 -5.35 -0.39 -2.37
CA ARG A 76 -5.01 1.02 -2.63
C ARG A 76 -5.56 1.93 -1.52
N ALA A 77 -6.79 1.72 -1.08
CA ALA A 77 -7.39 2.48 0.02
C ALA A 77 -6.63 2.24 1.34
N LEU A 78 -6.23 0.99 1.64
CA LEU A 78 -5.36 0.69 2.78
C LEU A 78 -4.05 1.47 2.71
N ASN A 79 -3.39 1.46 1.55
CA ASN A 79 -2.15 2.22 1.37
C ASN A 79 -2.35 3.72 1.65
N LEU A 80 -3.47 4.32 1.20
CA LEU A 80 -3.80 5.72 1.49
C LEU A 80 -3.94 5.99 2.99
N GLU A 81 -4.62 5.10 3.72
CA GLU A 81 -4.75 5.22 5.17
C GLU A 81 -3.39 5.17 5.87
N LEU A 82 -2.52 4.21 5.47
CA LEU A 82 -1.19 4.06 6.06
C LEU A 82 -0.27 5.25 5.77
N VAL A 83 -0.29 5.77 4.52
CA VAL A 83 0.53 6.93 4.11
C VAL A 83 0.16 8.20 4.87
N ARG A 84 -1.12 8.37 5.19
CA ARG A 84 -1.63 9.57 5.89
C ARG A 84 -1.37 9.57 7.38
N LEU A 85 -1.07 8.41 7.98
CA LEU A 85 -0.90 8.32 9.43
C LEU A 85 0.13 9.31 10.00
N PRO A 86 1.33 9.50 9.41
CA PRO A 86 2.29 10.48 9.88
C PRO A 86 1.76 11.93 9.91
N GLU A 87 0.84 12.26 9.01
CA GLU A 87 0.25 13.60 8.93
C GLU A 87 -0.91 13.81 9.92
N LEU A 88 -1.61 12.72 10.24
CA LEU A 88 -2.80 12.76 11.11
C LEU A 88 -2.49 12.67 12.60
N VAL A 89 -1.24 12.34 12.95
CA VAL A 89 -0.88 12.01 14.33
C VAL A 89 0.29 12.86 14.79
N SER A 90 0.04 13.77 15.72
CA SER A 90 1.10 14.56 16.36
C SER A 90 1.89 13.77 17.42
N ASN A 91 1.33 12.67 17.94
CA ASN A 91 1.99 11.83 18.94
C ASN A 91 2.41 10.49 18.33
N PRO A 92 3.72 10.15 18.31
CA PRO A 92 4.23 8.90 17.76
C PRO A 92 3.57 7.65 18.34
N THR A 93 3.24 7.66 19.66
CA THR A 93 2.58 6.52 20.32
C THR A 93 1.20 6.23 19.72
N ILE A 94 0.42 7.28 19.41
CA ILE A 94 -0.87 7.12 18.74
C ILE A 94 -0.69 6.55 17.33
N GLY A 95 0.37 6.98 16.64
CA GLY A 95 0.72 6.44 15.32
C GLY A 95 0.98 4.93 15.36
N VAL A 96 1.84 4.49 16.27
CA VAL A 96 2.12 3.05 16.50
C VAL A 96 0.83 2.28 16.85
N MET A 97 -0.02 2.83 17.71
CA MET A 97 -1.32 2.19 18.04
C MET A 97 -2.24 2.06 16.81
N ARG A 98 -2.25 3.05 15.91
CA ARG A 98 -3.03 2.97 14.66
C ARG A 98 -2.44 1.97 13.67
N MET A 99 -1.11 1.87 13.55
CA MET A 99 -0.46 0.82 12.75
C MET A 99 -0.80 -0.57 13.29
N LYS A 100 -0.74 -0.76 14.61
CA LYS A 100 -1.14 -2.01 15.27
C LYS A 100 -2.61 -2.34 15.03
N PHE A 101 -3.50 -1.34 15.10
CA PHE A 101 -4.91 -1.52 14.74
C PHE A 101 -5.06 -2.08 13.32
N TRP A 102 -4.34 -1.53 12.33
CA TRP A 102 -4.38 -2.02 10.96
C TRP A 102 -3.83 -3.44 10.86
N GLN A 103 -2.70 -3.74 11.53
CA GLN A 103 -2.14 -5.09 11.54
C GLN A 103 -3.14 -6.11 12.08
N GLU A 104 -3.76 -5.85 13.24
CA GLU A 104 -4.76 -6.72 13.85
C GLU A 104 -6.03 -6.84 12.99
N SER A 105 -6.46 -5.74 12.34
CA SER A 105 -7.63 -5.71 11.48
C SER A 105 -7.43 -6.56 10.22
N ILE A 106 -6.25 -6.50 9.62
CA ILE A 106 -5.85 -7.32 8.48
C ILE A 106 -5.76 -8.80 8.90
N ASP A 107 -5.13 -9.11 10.04
CA ASP A 107 -5.07 -10.49 10.55
C ASP A 107 -6.46 -11.10 10.75
N LYS A 108 -7.39 -10.36 11.33
CA LYS A 108 -8.80 -10.79 11.49
C LYS A 108 -9.49 -10.98 10.14
N THR A 109 -9.22 -10.08 9.17
CA THR A 109 -9.81 -10.16 7.83
C THR A 109 -9.39 -11.44 7.12
N PHE A 110 -8.10 -11.79 7.17
CA PHE A 110 -7.59 -13.05 6.62
C PHE A 110 -8.00 -14.29 7.40
N ALA A 111 -8.38 -14.14 8.67
CA ALA A 111 -8.99 -15.20 9.48
C ALA A 111 -10.51 -15.37 9.21
N GLY A 112 -11.09 -14.65 8.24
CA GLY A 112 -12.52 -14.73 7.92
C GLY A 112 -13.43 -13.96 8.90
N GLN A 113 -12.86 -13.07 9.71
CA GLN A 113 -13.57 -12.29 10.74
C GLN A 113 -13.30 -10.78 10.54
N PRO A 114 -13.66 -10.19 9.39
CA PRO A 114 -13.34 -8.80 9.11
C PRO A 114 -14.01 -7.88 10.15
N PRO A 115 -13.27 -6.90 10.69
CA PRO A 115 -13.89 -5.83 11.47
C PRO A 115 -14.85 -5.01 10.59
N ARG A 116 -15.76 -4.25 11.20
CA ARG A 116 -16.72 -3.37 10.50
C ARG A 116 -16.05 -2.08 9.98
N GLU A 117 -14.95 -2.27 9.28
CA GLU A 117 -14.16 -1.23 8.66
C GLU A 117 -14.25 -1.44 7.13
N PRO A 118 -14.59 -0.40 6.33
CA PRO A 118 -14.89 -0.56 4.91
C PRO A 118 -13.78 -1.27 4.11
N ILE A 119 -12.50 -0.94 4.37
CA ILE A 119 -11.37 -1.55 3.67
C ILE A 119 -11.30 -3.05 3.98
N CYS A 120 -11.48 -3.44 5.24
CA CYS A 120 -11.45 -4.83 5.67
C CYS A 120 -12.62 -5.63 5.10
N ILE A 121 -13.82 -5.04 5.06
CA ILE A 121 -15.01 -5.66 4.46
C ILE A 121 -14.78 -5.92 2.98
N LEU A 122 -14.28 -4.93 2.24
CA LEU A 122 -14.05 -5.03 0.81
C LEU A 122 -12.93 -6.02 0.48
N LEU A 123 -11.82 -5.98 1.24
CA LEU A 123 -10.73 -6.95 1.11
C LEU A 123 -11.22 -8.37 1.37
N HIS A 124 -12.00 -8.58 2.43
CA HIS A 124 -12.58 -9.89 2.73
C HIS A 124 -13.44 -10.42 1.58
N ARG A 125 -14.28 -9.58 0.96
CA ARG A 125 -15.06 -9.95 -0.22
C ARG A 125 -14.17 -10.38 -1.38
N GLY A 126 -13.10 -9.63 -1.67
CA GLY A 126 -12.13 -9.99 -2.71
C GLY A 126 -11.43 -11.32 -2.45
N LEU A 127 -11.04 -11.59 -1.19
CA LEU A 127 -10.42 -12.85 -0.79
C LEU A 127 -11.39 -14.04 -0.93
N GLN A 128 -12.66 -13.89 -0.55
CA GLN A 128 -13.69 -14.92 -0.76
C GLN A 128 -13.87 -15.25 -2.26
N GLN A 129 -13.90 -14.21 -3.11
CA GLN A 129 -14.00 -14.40 -4.55
C GLN A 129 -12.76 -15.10 -5.12
N LEU A 130 -11.56 -14.82 -4.56
CA LEU A 130 -10.34 -15.49 -4.95
C LEU A 130 -10.35 -16.96 -4.56
N GLU A 131 -10.72 -17.31 -3.33
CA GLU A 131 -10.82 -18.68 -2.84
C GLU A 131 -11.79 -19.52 -3.68
N GLN A 132 -12.93 -18.94 -4.08
CA GLN A 132 -13.90 -19.60 -4.97
C GLN A 132 -13.33 -19.90 -6.36
N ARG A 133 -12.39 -19.07 -6.86
CA ARG A 133 -11.79 -19.24 -8.20
C ARG A 133 -10.53 -20.10 -8.19
N ALA A 134 -9.67 -19.94 -7.19
CA ALA A 134 -8.34 -20.55 -7.16
C ALA A 134 -8.33 -21.95 -6.54
N GLY A 135 -9.32 -22.28 -5.70
CA GLY A 135 -9.39 -23.57 -4.99
C GLY A 135 -8.20 -23.84 -4.04
N SER A 136 -7.32 -22.87 -3.85
CA SER A 136 -6.10 -23.01 -3.05
C SER A 136 -5.96 -21.89 -2.02
N SER A 137 -5.60 -22.26 -0.79
CA SER A 137 -5.29 -21.30 0.28
C SER A 137 -3.86 -20.72 0.17
N SER A 138 -3.03 -21.21 -0.73
CA SER A 138 -1.65 -20.75 -0.91
C SER A 138 -1.61 -19.28 -1.34
N THR A 139 -2.39 -18.93 -2.35
CA THR A 139 -2.49 -17.56 -2.90
C THR A 139 -2.95 -16.54 -1.85
N THR A 140 -3.90 -16.92 -0.99
CA THR A 140 -4.36 -16.05 0.11
C THR A 140 -3.25 -15.77 1.13
N LYS A 141 -2.37 -16.76 1.39
CA LYS A 141 -1.19 -16.58 2.26
C LYS A 141 -0.19 -15.59 1.67
N SER A 142 0.09 -15.69 0.36
CA SER A 142 0.98 -14.75 -0.33
C SER A 142 0.44 -13.31 -0.22
N ILE A 143 -0.85 -13.09 -0.47
CA ILE A 143 -1.46 -11.76 -0.33
C ILE A 143 -1.34 -11.26 1.12
N LYS A 144 -1.58 -12.12 2.13
CA LYS A 144 -1.39 -11.76 3.54
C LYS A 144 0.03 -11.31 3.83
N PHE A 145 1.01 -12.04 3.30
CA PHE A 145 2.42 -11.67 3.45
C PHE A 145 2.69 -10.28 2.88
N TRP A 146 2.26 -10.01 1.64
CA TRP A 146 2.45 -8.72 0.99
C TRP A 146 1.79 -7.56 1.75
N VAL A 147 0.57 -7.75 2.22
CA VAL A 147 -0.13 -6.71 3.01
C VAL A 147 0.57 -6.46 4.34
N SER A 148 1.03 -7.51 5.02
CA SER A 148 1.79 -7.39 6.28
C SER A 148 3.15 -6.71 6.06
N ARG A 149 3.83 -6.98 4.93
CA ARG A 149 5.08 -6.32 4.53
C ARG A 149 4.85 -4.82 4.30
N LEU A 150 3.78 -4.45 3.61
CA LEU A 150 3.39 -3.05 3.39
C LEU A 150 3.21 -2.31 4.72
N ILE A 151 2.40 -2.87 5.64
CA ILE A 151 2.12 -2.23 6.94
C ILE A 151 3.42 -2.04 7.74
N ARG A 152 4.26 -3.09 7.85
CA ARG A 152 5.53 -3.02 8.56
C ARG A 152 6.50 -1.99 7.96
N THR A 153 6.53 -1.88 6.64
CA THR A 153 7.39 -0.89 5.97
C THR A 153 6.90 0.53 6.23
N ARG A 154 5.58 0.76 6.15
CA ARG A 154 4.98 2.06 6.48
C ARG A 154 5.21 2.44 7.95
N GLU A 155 5.11 1.48 8.87
CA GLU A 155 5.39 1.69 10.29
C GLU A 155 6.83 2.13 10.54
N ARG A 156 7.82 1.50 9.88
CA ARG A 156 9.24 1.86 10.00
C ARG A 156 9.56 3.27 9.50
N HIS A 157 8.78 3.79 8.55
CA HIS A 157 9.01 5.11 7.95
C HIS A 157 7.97 6.17 8.41
N MET A 158 7.34 5.95 9.56
CA MET A 158 6.35 6.89 10.10
C MET A 158 6.93 8.22 10.59
N ASP A 159 8.22 8.28 10.82
CA ASP A 159 8.91 9.50 11.29
C ASP A 159 9.27 10.49 10.16
N ASN A 160 8.96 10.12 8.91
CA ASN A 160 9.26 10.94 7.73
C ASN A 160 10.72 11.39 7.64
N ARG A 161 11.66 10.53 8.05
CA ARG A 161 13.09 10.82 7.88
C ARG A 161 13.54 10.61 6.44
N PRO A 162 14.53 11.38 5.97
CA PRO A 162 15.19 11.14 4.70
C PRO A 162 15.73 9.71 4.59
N PHE A 163 15.76 9.16 3.39
CA PHE A 163 16.39 7.86 3.14
C PHE A 163 17.93 8.01 3.26
N ALA A 164 18.59 6.99 3.83
CA ALA A 164 20.06 7.05 3.96
C ALA A 164 20.75 7.08 2.60
N THR A 165 20.28 6.27 1.64
CA THR A 165 20.84 6.14 0.30
C THR A 165 19.75 6.00 -0.75
N LEU A 166 20.12 6.19 -2.02
CA LEU A 166 19.22 5.90 -3.15
C LEU A 166 18.74 4.44 -3.11
N ALA A 167 19.60 3.49 -2.79
CA ALA A 167 19.23 2.09 -2.65
C ALA A 167 18.18 1.86 -1.54
N SER A 168 18.25 2.59 -0.42
CA SER A 168 17.24 2.49 0.64
C SER A 168 15.89 3.08 0.22
N LEU A 169 15.86 4.05 -0.67
CA LEU A 169 14.63 4.54 -1.30
C LEU A 169 14.05 3.49 -2.26
N GLU A 170 14.89 2.80 -3.05
CA GLU A 170 14.45 1.72 -3.92
C GLU A 170 13.87 0.55 -3.11
N ASP A 171 14.53 0.17 -2.01
CA ASP A 171 14.03 -0.86 -1.08
C ASP A 171 12.67 -0.49 -0.48
N TYR A 172 12.50 0.76 -0.07
CA TYR A 172 11.21 1.27 0.38
C TYR A 172 10.14 1.20 -0.73
N ALA A 173 10.47 1.58 -1.95
CA ALA A 173 9.57 1.52 -3.10
C ALA A 173 9.17 0.07 -3.40
N GLU A 174 10.11 -0.86 -3.37
CA GLU A 174 9.89 -2.30 -3.52
C GLU A 174 8.95 -2.83 -2.42
N HIS A 175 9.23 -2.49 -1.16
CA HIS A 175 8.44 -2.95 -0.01
C HIS A 175 7.08 -2.24 0.15
N THR A 176 6.76 -1.28 -0.70
CA THR A 176 5.48 -0.57 -0.68
C THR A 176 4.74 -0.68 -2.01
N TYR A 177 5.20 -0.02 -3.06
CA TYR A 177 4.49 0.05 -4.35
C TYR A 177 4.55 -1.27 -5.12
N SER A 178 5.72 -1.92 -5.24
CA SER A 178 5.83 -3.25 -5.85
C SER A 178 5.00 -4.26 -5.06
N THR A 179 5.05 -4.19 -3.73
CA THR A 179 4.27 -5.07 -2.84
C THR A 179 2.75 -4.98 -3.07
N ILE A 180 2.20 -3.77 -3.34
CA ILE A 180 0.77 -3.61 -3.69
C ILE A 180 0.48 -4.26 -5.05
N MET A 181 1.39 -4.12 -6.01
CA MET A 181 1.27 -4.76 -7.32
C MET A 181 1.31 -6.28 -7.20
N TYR A 182 2.24 -6.86 -6.42
CA TYR A 182 2.30 -8.30 -6.15
C TYR A 182 1.01 -8.82 -5.52
N ALA A 183 0.48 -8.14 -4.49
CA ALA A 183 -0.78 -8.52 -3.86
C ALA A 183 -1.96 -8.48 -4.84
N THR A 184 -1.95 -7.51 -5.77
CA THR A 184 -2.96 -7.41 -6.84
C THR A 184 -2.80 -8.54 -7.84
N LEU A 185 -1.58 -8.81 -8.32
CA LEU A 185 -1.27 -9.87 -9.28
C LEU A 185 -1.54 -11.26 -8.70
N ALA A 186 -1.20 -11.50 -7.42
CA ALA A 186 -1.54 -12.73 -6.72
C ALA A 186 -3.06 -12.97 -6.63
N SER A 187 -3.89 -11.92 -6.73
CA SER A 187 -5.34 -12.05 -6.82
C SER A 187 -5.83 -12.49 -8.21
N ILE A 188 -4.95 -12.50 -9.21
CA ILE A 188 -5.18 -13.04 -10.55
C ILE A 188 -4.50 -14.42 -10.60
N PRO A 189 -5.16 -15.50 -11.00
CA PRO A 189 -4.51 -16.81 -11.09
C PRO A 189 -3.51 -16.84 -12.27
N LEU A 190 -2.35 -16.23 -12.08
CA LEU A 190 -1.22 -16.21 -13.01
C LEU A 190 -0.32 -17.43 -12.77
N ARG A 191 0.51 -17.77 -13.75
CA ARG A 191 1.45 -18.91 -13.71
C ARG A 191 2.89 -18.48 -13.90
N SER A 192 3.13 -17.31 -14.54
CA SER A 192 4.46 -16.79 -14.85
C SER A 192 4.95 -15.78 -13.82
N MET A 193 6.14 -16.00 -13.27
CA MET A 193 6.85 -15.07 -12.38
C MET A 193 7.31 -13.79 -13.11
N HIS A 194 7.41 -13.81 -14.44
CA HIS A 194 7.84 -12.64 -15.20
C HIS A 194 6.93 -11.42 -15.04
N VAL A 195 5.65 -11.64 -14.70
CA VAL A 195 4.71 -10.53 -14.44
C VAL A 195 5.05 -9.83 -13.12
N ASP A 196 5.46 -10.57 -12.09
CA ASP A 196 5.95 -9.99 -10.83
C ASP A 196 7.29 -9.27 -11.03
N HIS A 197 8.18 -9.84 -11.87
CA HIS A 197 9.43 -9.17 -12.24
C HIS A 197 9.17 -7.81 -12.90
N LEU A 198 8.23 -7.73 -13.86
CA LEU A 198 7.78 -6.46 -14.43
C LEU A 198 7.21 -5.52 -13.36
N ALA A 199 6.40 -6.06 -12.44
CA ALA A 199 5.79 -5.29 -11.36
C ALA A 199 6.82 -4.75 -10.36
N SER A 200 7.94 -5.45 -10.12
CA SER A 200 9.05 -4.95 -9.31
C SER A 200 9.60 -3.63 -9.87
N HIS A 201 10.02 -3.63 -11.14
CA HIS A 201 10.54 -2.42 -11.77
C HIS A 201 9.51 -1.30 -11.83
N ILE A 202 8.28 -1.58 -12.20
CA ILE A 202 7.22 -0.58 -12.25
C ILE A 202 6.94 -0.01 -10.84
N GLY A 203 6.86 -0.87 -9.84
CA GLY A 203 6.60 -0.47 -8.46
C GLY A 203 7.74 0.38 -7.87
N LYS A 204 9.02 0.00 -8.12
CA LYS A 204 10.19 0.82 -7.75
C LYS A 204 10.08 2.22 -8.36
N ALA A 205 9.78 2.32 -9.66
CA ALA A 205 9.57 3.61 -10.31
C ALA A 205 8.42 4.41 -9.69
N CYS A 206 7.27 3.77 -9.47
CA CYS A 206 6.10 4.42 -8.86
C CYS A 206 6.38 4.92 -7.44
N GLY A 207 7.11 4.15 -6.63
CA GLY A 207 7.48 4.54 -5.27
C GLY A 207 8.44 5.72 -5.23
N ILE A 208 9.47 5.74 -6.08
CA ILE A 208 10.37 6.87 -6.23
C ILE A 208 9.60 8.12 -6.69
N VAL A 209 8.76 7.98 -7.73
CA VAL A 209 7.91 9.08 -8.22
C VAL A 209 6.98 9.61 -7.14
N ALA A 210 6.42 8.74 -6.29
CA ALA A 210 5.56 9.16 -5.19
C ALA A 210 6.30 10.00 -4.15
N VAL A 211 7.55 9.65 -3.83
CA VAL A 211 8.42 10.45 -2.95
C VAL A 211 8.70 11.82 -3.57
N LEU A 212 9.08 11.88 -4.85
CA LEU A 212 9.33 13.14 -5.54
C LEU A 212 8.07 14.03 -5.61
N ARG A 213 6.90 13.46 -5.88
CA ARG A 213 5.60 14.15 -5.84
C ARG A 213 5.26 14.71 -4.46
N GLY A 214 5.76 14.06 -3.41
CA GLY A 214 5.56 14.46 -2.02
C GLY A 214 6.37 15.67 -1.59
N ILE A 215 7.47 16.00 -2.27
CA ILE A 215 8.39 17.09 -1.86
C ILE A 215 7.67 18.43 -1.64
N PRO A 216 6.87 18.96 -2.56
CA PRO A 216 6.20 20.24 -2.35
C PRO A 216 5.24 20.24 -1.16
N ILE A 217 4.60 19.08 -0.91
CA ILE A 217 3.64 18.90 0.18
C ILE A 217 4.36 18.83 1.52
N LEU A 218 5.43 18.04 1.60
CA LEU A 218 6.16 17.80 2.84
C LEU A 218 7.05 18.98 3.23
N ALA A 219 7.59 19.70 2.25
CA ALA A 219 8.39 20.93 2.47
C ALA A 219 7.53 22.13 2.90
N ALA A 220 6.24 22.15 2.56
CA ALA A 220 5.37 23.25 2.94
C ALA A 220 5.17 23.30 4.46
N PRO A 221 5.08 24.50 5.07
CA PRO A 221 4.74 24.64 6.49
C PRO A 221 3.44 23.93 6.82
N ALA A 222 3.43 23.15 7.90
CA ALA A 222 2.21 22.50 8.35
C ALA A 222 1.23 23.55 8.87
N GLN A 223 -0.04 23.41 8.48
CA GLN A 223 -1.07 24.27 9.05
C GLN A 223 -1.29 23.91 10.52
N PRO A 224 -1.37 24.90 11.41
CA PRO A 224 -1.59 24.63 12.83
C PRO A 224 -2.97 24.01 13.04
N VAL A 225 -3.01 22.91 13.78
CA VAL A 225 -4.26 22.31 14.25
C VAL A 225 -4.57 22.90 15.61
N ARG A 226 -5.73 23.56 15.75
CA ARG A 226 -6.21 24.03 17.06
C ARG A 226 -6.72 22.85 17.88
N SER A 227 -6.10 22.63 19.02
CA SER A 227 -6.62 21.69 20.02
C SER A 227 -7.89 22.27 20.65
N PRO A 228 -8.76 21.44 21.25
CA PRO A 228 -9.93 21.92 22.02
C PRO A 228 -9.54 22.87 23.17
N SER A 229 -8.28 22.82 23.62
CA SER A 229 -7.70 23.72 24.63
C SER A 229 -7.22 25.07 24.08
N GLY A 230 -7.38 25.33 22.76
CA GLY A 230 -6.97 26.57 22.11
C GLY A 230 -5.47 26.68 21.79
N VAL A 231 -4.69 25.66 22.09
CA VAL A 231 -3.26 25.61 21.76
C VAL A 231 -3.10 25.19 20.32
N GLU A 232 -2.41 26.02 19.53
CA GLU A 232 -2.05 25.71 18.15
C GLU A 232 -0.76 24.90 18.15
N THR A 233 -0.82 23.66 17.66
CA THR A 233 0.33 22.80 17.44
C THR A 233 0.48 22.50 15.96
N PRO A 234 1.71 22.49 15.39
CA PRO A 234 1.89 22.06 14.01
C PRO A 234 1.42 20.61 13.87
N SER A 235 0.66 20.32 12.83
CA SER A 235 0.11 18.96 12.57
C SER A 235 1.21 17.97 12.21
N ARG A 236 2.34 18.45 11.67
CA ARG A 236 3.51 17.65 11.26
C ARG A 236 4.77 18.52 11.23
N ASN A 237 5.93 17.88 11.23
CA ASN A 237 7.19 18.55 10.90
C ASN A 237 7.35 18.61 9.38
N GLN A 238 8.02 19.67 8.88
CA GLN A 238 8.50 19.70 7.51
C GLN A 238 9.54 18.59 7.30
N ALA A 239 9.57 17.99 6.11
CA ALA A 239 10.51 16.94 5.78
C ALA A 239 10.85 16.95 4.29
N ILE A 240 12.02 16.44 3.95
CA ILE A 240 12.46 16.16 2.58
C ILE A 240 12.85 14.67 2.55
N LEU A 241 12.11 13.86 1.84
CA LEU A 241 12.35 12.41 1.77
C LEU A 241 13.33 12.04 0.65
N LEU A 242 14.26 12.92 0.28
CA LEU A 242 15.33 12.60 -0.67
C LEU A 242 16.43 11.79 0.01
N PRO A 243 17.16 10.95 -0.75
CA PRO A 243 18.32 10.23 -0.24
C PRO A 243 19.44 11.16 0.23
N LEU A 244 19.95 10.94 1.44
CA LEU A 244 20.98 11.78 2.06
C LEU A 244 22.30 11.75 1.29
N ASP A 245 22.67 10.62 0.68
CA ASP A 245 23.85 10.51 -0.18
C ASP A 245 23.75 11.45 -1.39
N ILE A 246 22.60 11.47 -2.06
CA ILE A 246 22.34 12.38 -3.20
C ILE A 246 22.28 13.83 -2.73
N MET A 247 21.59 14.10 -1.60
CA MET A 247 21.54 15.45 -1.04
C MET A 247 22.93 15.98 -0.67
N ALA A 248 23.77 15.14 -0.10
CA ALA A 248 25.17 15.52 0.25
C ALA A 248 26.02 15.75 -1.01
N GLU A 249 25.87 14.91 -2.03
CA GLU A 249 26.59 15.06 -3.29
C GLU A 249 26.25 16.38 -4.00
N GLU A 250 24.96 16.76 -4.03
CA GLU A 250 24.50 17.99 -4.68
C GLU A 250 24.46 19.21 -3.74
N GLY A 251 24.91 19.06 -2.50
CA GLY A 251 24.97 20.15 -1.53
C GLY A 251 23.60 20.66 -1.04
N VAL A 252 22.56 19.83 -1.14
CA VAL A 252 21.20 20.20 -0.71
C VAL A 252 21.10 20.20 0.79
N LYS A 253 20.57 21.27 1.36
CA LYS A 253 20.25 21.38 2.80
C LYS A 253 18.73 21.49 2.98
N GLU A 254 18.16 20.66 3.84
CA GLU A 254 16.73 20.66 4.12
C GLU A 254 16.21 22.06 4.49
N GLU A 255 16.93 22.77 5.36
CA GLU A 255 16.54 24.11 5.81
C GLU A 255 16.46 25.11 4.66
N GLU A 256 17.35 25.01 3.67
CA GLU A 256 17.31 25.86 2.48
C GLU A 256 16.10 25.54 1.60
N VAL A 257 15.73 24.26 1.47
CA VAL A 257 14.52 23.85 0.76
C VAL A 257 13.27 24.38 1.47
N PHE A 258 13.21 24.33 2.79
CA PHE A 258 12.07 24.87 3.54
C PHE A 258 11.92 26.38 3.40
N ARG A 259 13.04 27.11 3.28
CA ARG A 259 13.03 28.58 3.13
C ARG A 259 12.85 29.06 1.69
N GLN A 260 13.49 28.41 0.73
CA GLN A 260 13.61 28.89 -0.65
C GLN A 260 12.76 28.07 -1.64
N GLY A 261 12.23 26.91 -1.19
CA GLY A 261 11.44 26.00 -2.03
C GLY A 261 12.24 25.55 -3.27
N PRO A 262 11.70 25.78 -4.49
CA PRO A 262 12.36 25.34 -5.73
C PRO A 262 13.70 26.00 -6.01
N ASN A 263 14.00 27.13 -5.36
CA ASN A 263 15.25 27.87 -5.55
C ASN A 263 16.39 27.41 -4.62
N ALA A 264 16.18 26.37 -3.83
CA ALA A 264 17.22 25.82 -2.96
C ALA A 264 18.38 25.27 -3.80
N PRO A 265 19.65 25.64 -3.46
CA PRO A 265 20.81 25.19 -4.20
C PRO A 265 20.90 23.66 -4.28
N GLY A 266 21.25 23.13 -5.45
CA GLY A 266 21.42 21.70 -5.70
C GLY A 266 20.14 20.87 -5.75
N LEU A 267 18.98 21.42 -5.37
CA LEU A 267 17.73 20.65 -5.29
C LEU A 267 17.33 20.05 -6.62
N GLN A 268 17.39 20.82 -7.71
CA GLN A 268 17.02 20.33 -9.04
C GLN A 268 17.94 19.20 -9.53
N ASP A 269 19.24 19.29 -9.25
CA ASP A 269 20.23 18.27 -9.60
C ASP A 269 20.02 16.99 -8.78
N ALA A 270 19.74 17.10 -7.49
CA ALA A 270 19.37 15.96 -6.66
C ALA A 270 18.09 15.27 -7.17
N ILE A 271 17.06 16.04 -7.51
CA ILE A 271 15.81 15.52 -8.07
C ILE A 271 16.06 14.87 -9.43
N PHE A 272 16.87 15.46 -10.28
CA PHE A 272 17.27 14.89 -11.57
C PHE A 272 17.88 13.50 -11.40
N LYS A 273 18.84 13.32 -10.48
CA LYS A 273 19.46 12.00 -10.22
C LYS A 273 18.44 10.96 -9.76
N VAL A 274 17.59 11.32 -8.81
CA VAL A 274 16.57 10.42 -8.28
C VAL A 274 15.50 10.09 -9.34
N ALA A 275 15.08 11.09 -10.14
CA ALA A 275 14.13 10.89 -11.24
C ALA A 275 14.70 10.03 -12.36
N THR A 276 16.00 10.17 -12.67
CA THR A 276 16.70 9.32 -13.65
C THR A 276 16.61 7.86 -13.22
N ARG A 277 16.85 7.56 -11.94
CA ARG A 277 16.74 6.17 -11.44
C ARG A 277 15.32 5.60 -11.60
N ALA A 278 14.29 6.40 -11.32
CA ALA A 278 12.91 5.98 -11.57
C ALA A 278 12.65 5.71 -13.06
N ASN A 279 13.20 6.54 -13.96
CA ASN A 279 13.07 6.34 -15.40
C ASN A 279 13.83 5.10 -15.89
N ASP A 280 15.00 4.79 -15.32
CA ASP A 280 15.75 3.58 -15.64
C ASP A 280 14.93 2.32 -15.35
N HIS A 281 14.22 2.26 -14.23
CA HIS A 281 13.29 1.17 -13.93
C HIS A 281 12.16 1.07 -14.97
N LEU A 282 11.61 2.20 -15.44
CA LEU A 282 10.57 2.17 -16.48
C LEU A 282 11.14 1.73 -17.85
N ILE A 283 12.35 2.12 -18.19
CA ILE A 283 13.05 1.67 -19.40
C ILE A 283 13.25 0.16 -19.33
N THR A 284 13.76 -0.34 -18.22
CA THR A 284 13.96 -1.78 -17.99
C THR A 284 12.64 -2.55 -18.11
N ALA A 285 11.57 -2.07 -17.48
CA ALA A 285 10.25 -2.70 -17.57
C ALA A 285 9.72 -2.73 -19.02
N ARG A 286 9.91 -1.66 -19.81
CA ARG A 286 9.51 -1.60 -21.22
C ARG A 286 10.26 -2.59 -22.08
N GLU A 287 11.57 -2.65 -21.93
CA GLU A 287 12.43 -3.55 -22.70
C GLU A 287 12.12 -5.01 -22.36
N MET A 288 11.97 -5.30 -21.06
CA MET A 288 11.56 -6.61 -20.58
C MET A 288 10.18 -7.02 -21.13
N LEU A 289 9.18 -6.14 -21.07
CA LEU A 289 7.84 -6.41 -21.63
C LEU A 289 7.91 -6.72 -23.14
N LYS A 290 8.73 -5.99 -23.88
CA LYS A 290 8.95 -6.22 -25.33
C LYS A 290 9.58 -7.59 -25.59
N ARG A 291 10.61 -7.97 -24.82
CA ARG A 291 11.29 -9.27 -24.93
C ARG A 291 10.37 -10.43 -24.60
N LEU A 292 9.64 -10.35 -23.47
CA LEU A 292 8.70 -11.39 -23.05
C LEU A 292 7.57 -11.59 -24.06
N LYS A 293 7.08 -10.52 -24.70
CA LYS A 293 6.09 -10.62 -25.78
C LYS A 293 6.65 -11.25 -27.06
N ALA A 294 7.94 -11.15 -27.28
CA ALA A 294 8.64 -11.83 -28.37
C ALA A 294 9.01 -13.28 -28.02
N GLY A 295 8.62 -13.81 -26.86
CA GLY A 295 8.98 -15.13 -26.38
C GLY A 295 10.45 -15.28 -26.01
N GLN A 296 11.11 -14.15 -25.66
CA GLN A 296 12.51 -14.10 -25.27
C GLN A 296 12.64 -14.00 -23.74
N ASP A 297 13.79 -14.37 -23.23
CA ASP A 297 14.17 -14.19 -21.82
C ASP A 297 14.07 -12.70 -21.39
N PRO A 298 13.69 -12.38 -20.13
CA PRO A 298 13.58 -11.01 -19.62
C PRO A 298 14.88 -10.19 -19.73
N GLY A 299 16.04 -10.85 -19.77
CA GLY A 299 17.34 -10.22 -19.97
C GLY A 299 18.19 -10.07 -18.72
N HIS A 300 17.63 -10.31 -17.57
CA HIS A 300 18.31 -10.38 -16.27
C HIS A 300 17.46 -11.19 -15.28
N GLU A 301 18.10 -11.65 -14.22
CA GLU A 301 17.45 -12.44 -13.18
C GLU A 301 16.53 -11.58 -12.30
N PHE A 302 15.48 -12.18 -11.79
CA PHE A 302 14.59 -11.55 -10.82
C PHE A 302 15.19 -11.65 -9.42
N GLU A 303 15.45 -10.52 -8.78
CA GLU A 303 16.09 -10.44 -7.46
C GLU A 303 15.35 -11.25 -6.39
N HIS A 304 14.03 -11.42 -6.52
CA HIS A 304 13.15 -12.09 -5.56
C HIS A 304 12.75 -13.53 -5.97
N GLN A 305 13.38 -14.12 -6.98
CA GLN A 305 13.03 -15.44 -7.50
C GLN A 305 13.06 -16.55 -6.44
N GLY A 306 13.92 -16.44 -5.43
CA GLY A 306 14.05 -17.41 -4.34
C GLY A 306 13.08 -17.21 -3.17
N GLU A 307 12.26 -16.15 -3.17
CA GLU A 307 11.30 -15.88 -2.09
C GLU A 307 10.07 -16.78 -2.24
N GLY A 308 9.70 -17.49 -1.16
CA GLY A 308 8.61 -18.47 -1.19
C GLY A 308 7.23 -17.89 -1.48
N GLU A 309 7.06 -16.58 -1.34
CA GLU A 309 5.85 -15.83 -1.61
C GLU A 309 5.60 -15.60 -3.11
N HIS A 310 6.66 -15.61 -3.92
CA HIS A 310 6.60 -15.58 -5.39
C HIS A 310 6.49 -16.99 -5.98
N GLN A 311 5.54 -17.81 -5.45
CA GLN A 311 5.33 -19.16 -5.93
C GLN A 311 4.40 -19.18 -7.14
N TYR A 312 4.96 -19.53 -8.28
CA TYR A 312 4.23 -19.80 -9.50
C TYR A 312 4.49 -21.25 -9.95
N LEU A 313 3.68 -21.75 -10.89
CA LEU A 313 3.91 -23.06 -11.49
C LEU A 313 5.18 -23.04 -12.35
N GLU A 314 5.85 -24.19 -12.46
CA GLU A 314 7.08 -24.34 -13.24
C GLU A 314 6.92 -23.79 -14.67
N GLU A 315 7.98 -23.18 -15.20
CA GLU A 315 7.98 -22.40 -16.46
C GLU A 315 7.54 -23.20 -17.69
N GLU A 316 7.73 -24.53 -17.70
CA GLU A 316 7.38 -25.40 -18.83
C GLU A 316 5.88 -25.41 -19.18
N GLU A 317 5.00 -24.99 -18.28
CA GLU A 317 3.55 -24.91 -18.50
C GLU A 317 3.00 -23.48 -18.58
N SER A 318 3.83 -22.44 -18.45
CA SER A 318 3.35 -21.06 -18.37
C SER A 318 3.32 -20.37 -19.73
N ASP A 319 2.14 -19.96 -20.20
CA ASP A 319 2.00 -19.02 -21.31
C ASP A 319 2.19 -17.59 -20.78
N THR A 320 3.46 -17.16 -20.75
CA THR A 320 3.87 -15.83 -20.27
C THR A 320 3.11 -14.69 -20.98
N SER A 321 2.88 -14.82 -22.30
CA SER A 321 2.13 -13.81 -23.05
C SER A 321 0.68 -13.70 -22.61
N ARG A 322 0.05 -14.83 -22.26
CA ARG A 322 -1.31 -14.88 -21.70
C ARG A 322 -1.36 -14.25 -20.32
N ASP A 323 -0.39 -14.56 -19.48
CA ASP A 323 -0.34 -14.03 -18.10
C ASP A 323 -0.05 -12.52 -18.09
N ILE A 324 0.83 -12.02 -18.96
CA ILE A 324 1.02 -10.59 -19.19
C ILE A 324 -0.30 -9.91 -19.56
N ARG A 325 -1.05 -10.44 -20.51
CA ARG A 325 -2.36 -9.86 -20.90
C ARG A 325 -3.35 -9.84 -19.73
N ARG A 326 -3.41 -10.91 -18.92
CA ARG A 326 -4.30 -10.99 -17.75
C ARG A 326 -3.90 -10.02 -16.66
N GLY A 327 -2.60 -9.83 -16.42
CA GLY A 327 -2.04 -8.92 -15.43
C GLY A 327 -1.89 -7.48 -15.92
N PHE A 328 -2.14 -7.20 -17.21
CA PHE A 328 -1.79 -5.94 -17.86
C PHE A 328 -2.43 -4.72 -17.19
N GLY A 329 -3.65 -4.86 -16.67
CA GLY A 329 -4.31 -3.80 -15.90
C GLY A 329 -3.48 -3.29 -14.73
N THR A 330 -2.75 -4.19 -14.04
CA THR A 330 -1.85 -3.81 -12.94
C THR A 330 -0.59 -3.11 -13.46
N LEU A 331 -0.06 -3.53 -14.61
CA LEU A 331 1.13 -2.92 -15.22
C LEU A 331 0.89 -1.47 -15.70
N LEU A 332 -0.38 -1.06 -15.88
CA LEU A 332 -0.74 0.32 -16.23
C LEU A 332 -0.32 1.36 -15.18
N GLU A 333 0.06 0.93 -13.97
CA GLU A 333 0.67 1.80 -12.95
C GLU A 333 1.95 2.52 -13.46
N ALA A 334 2.62 1.97 -14.46
CA ALA A 334 3.76 2.62 -15.12
C ALA A 334 3.37 3.93 -15.84
N VAL A 335 2.14 4.04 -16.34
CA VAL A 335 1.71 5.16 -17.19
C VAL A 335 1.68 6.50 -16.44
N PRO A 336 1.02 6.63 -15.27
CA PRO A 336 1.04 7.88 -14.52
C PRO A 336 2.44 8.24 -14.03
N ALA A 337 3.28 7.26 -13.66
CA ALA A 337 4.67 7.50 -13.26
C ALA A 337 5.48 8.08 -14.44
N ALA A 338 5.40 7.46 -15.63
CA ALA A 338 6.08 7.94 -16.84
C ALA A 338 5.62 9.34 -17.25
N GLN A 339 4.31 9.60 -17.24
CA GLN A 339 3.77 10.92 -17.60
C GLN A 339 4.20 12.01 -16.61
N TRP A 340 4.28 11.67 -15.33
CA TRP A 340 4.75 12.61 -14.32
C TRP A 340 6.23 12.93 -14.50
N LEU A 341 7.10 11.94 -14.75
CA LEU A 341 8.52 12.15 -15.03
C LEU A 341 8.73 13.04 -16.27
N LEU A 342 7.97 12.81 -17.35
CA LEU A 342 7.99 13.68 -18.52
C LEU A 342 7.54 15.13 -18.21
N SER A 343 6.62 15.30 -17.26
CA SER A 343 6.18 16.63 -16.83
C SER A 343 7.21 17.30 -15.93
N LEU A 344 7.91 16.53 -15.11
CA LEU A 344 9.02 16.97 -14.26
C LEU A 344 10.22 17.44 -15.12
N GLU A 345 10.57 16.67 -16.15
CA GLU A 345 11.61 17.07 -17.11
C GLU A 345 11.28 18.41 -17.78
N LYS A 346 10.04 18.58 -18.25
CA LYS A 346 9.57 19.85 -18.83
C LYS A 346 9.57 21.02 -17.84
N ALA A 347 9.46 20.74 -16.57
CA ALA A 347 9.58 21.71 -15.47
C ALA A 347 11.01 21.89 -15.01
N ASN A 348 12.03 21.41 -15.76
CA ASN A 348 13.44 21.44 -15.40
C ASN A 348 13.71 20.84 -14.01
N PHE A 349 13.09 19.70 -13.73
CA PHE A 349 13.20 18.95 -12.46
C PHE A 349 12.77 19.72 -11.22
N ASP A 350 11.92 20.73 -11.40
CA ASP A 350 11.25 21.43 -10.31
C ASP A 350 9.90 20.76 -9.98
N PRO A 351 9.78 20.02 -8.86
CA PRO A 351 8.55 19.32 -8.48
C PRO A 351 7.45 20.29 -8.03
N PHE A 352 7.79 21.53 -7.66
CA PHE A 352 6.82 22.57 -7.28
C PHE A 352 6.09 23.15 -8.50
N ALA A 353 6.70 23.07 -9.68
CA ALA A 353 6.14 23.56 -10.93
C ALA A 353 5.33 22.50 -11.71
N VAL A 354 5.40 21.22 -11.32
CA VAL A 354 4.71 20.14 -12.03
C VAL A 354 3.21 20.24 -11.86
N LYS A 355 2.50 20.37 -12.98
CA LYS A 355 1.03 20.41 -13.03
C LYS A 355 0.43 19.03 -13.27
N SER A 356 -0.77 18.81 -12.77
CA SER A 356 -1.52 17.58 -13.01
C SER A 356 -1.72 17.31 -14.50
N SER A 357 -1.68 16.05 -14.90
CA SER A 357 -1.74 15.62 -16.30
C SER A 357 -3.11 15.87 -16.99
N GLY A 358 -4.15 16.21 -16.24
CA GLY A 358 -5.49 16.46 -16.76
C GLY A 358 -6.01 15.30 -17.64
N TRP A 359 -6.57 15.61 -18.81
CA TRP A 359 -7.12 14.63 -19.76
C TRP A 359 -6.07 13.71 -20.42
N ARG A 360 -4.79 14.08 -20.37
CA ARG A 360 -3.69 13.28 -20.96
C ARG A 360 -3.52 11.94 -20.27
N LEU A 361 -3.77 11.87 -18.97
CA LEU A 361 -3.61 10.62 -18.21
C LEU A 361 -4.63 9.55 -18.62
N PRO A 362 -5.97 9.82 -18.62
CA PRO A 362 -6.94 8.83 -19.10
C PRO A 362 -6.65 8.37 -20.53
N TRP A 363 -6.25 9.28 -21.41
CA TRP A 363 -5.88 8.97 -22.79
C TRP A 363 -4.64 8.08 -22.86
N GLY A 364 -3.60 8.41 -22.09
CA GLY A 364 -2.37 7.61 -22.01
C GLY A 364 -2.63 6.19 -21.51
N ILE A 365 -3.44 6.03 -20.47
CA ILE A 365 -3.84 4.72 -19.95
C ILE A 365 -4.60 3.91 -21.02
N TRP A 366 -5.58 4.52 -21.68
CA TRP A 366 -6.32 3.87 -22.76
C TRP A 366 -5.39 3.45 -23.91
N GLN A 367 -4.48 4.31 -24.33
CA GLN A 367 -3.51 4.02 -25.39
C GLN A 367 -2.54 2.89 -24.98
N ALA A 368 -2.04 2.91 -23.74
CA ALA A 368 -1.17 1.88 -23.20
C ALA A 368 -1.87 0.51 -23.20
N LEU A 369 -3.13 0.46 -22.76
CA LEU A 369 -3.93 -0.76 -22.79
C LEU A 369 -4.16 -1.24 -24.23
N SER A 370 -4.59 -0.34 -25.15
CA SER A 370 -4.92 -0.70 -26.55
C SER A 370 -3.72 -1.22 -27.32
N LYS A 371 -2.52 -0.71 -27.02
CA LYS A 371 -1.25 -1.15 -27.65
C LYS A 371 -0.51 -2.20 -26.82
N GLU A 372 -1.01 -2.51 -25.64
CA GLU A 372 -0.33 -3.32 -24.64
C GLU A 372 1.15 -2.89 -24.45
N ARG A 373 1.38 -1.59 -24.24
CA ARG A 373 2.69 -0.95 -24.02
C ARG A 373 2.60 -0.01 -22.83
N ILE A 374 3.65 0.03 -22.00
CA ILE A 374 3.74 0.87 -20.81
C ILE A 374 4.77 2.00 -20.99
#